data_6965ae406f506480e538f1f6e3cfe7be
#
_entry.id   6965ae406f506480e538f1f6e3cfe7be
#
_cell.length_a   1.000
_cell.length_b   1.000
_cell.length_c   1.000
_cell.angle_alpha   90.00
_cell.angle_beta   90.00
_cell.angle_gamma   90.00
#
_symmetry.space_group_name_H-M   'P 1'
#
loop_
_entity.id
_entity.type
_entity.pdbx_description
1 polymer ?
#
loop_
_entity_poly.entity_id
_entity_poly.type
_entity_poly.pdbx_seq_one_letter_code
_entity_poly.pdbx_strand_id
1 'polypeptide(L)'
;QILQANAYILMMPGIPCVFWPHWKMYEKEINEMIAIRKKAGIHSESLVTDETSGTLKYSATIHGKNGKVILRLGNNRETSAPTGYYMAAIGNHYSIYLEEGMAIDEVPVPANAPQKFIKDGQMYIQRDGKVYDMTGRLME
;
A
#
# COMPACT_ATOMS: atom_id res chain seq x y z
N GLN A 1 11.52 -2.48 14.52
CA GLN A 1 11.73 -3.31 13.31
C GLN A 1 10.44 -3.84 12.66
N ILE A 2 9.26 -3.67 13.30
CA ILE A 2 7.98 -4.17 12.77
C ILE A 2 7.68 -3.59 11.37
N LEU A 3 7.79 -2.28 11.19
CA LEU A 3 7.53 -1.63 9.90
C LEU A 3 8.54 -2.04 8.82
N GLN A 4 9.81 -2.24 9.18
CA GLN A 4 10.83 -2.76 8.27
C GLN A 4 10.45 -4.15 7.72
N ALA A 5 9.97 -5.05 8.60
CA ALA A 5 9.51 -6.38 8.18
C ALA A 5 8.26 -6.31 7.29
N ASN A 6 7.30 -5.44 7.62
CA ASN A 6 6.12 -5.22 6.78
C ASN A 6 6.49 -4.59 5.43
N ALA A 7 7.46 -3.66 5.38
CA ALA A 7 7.96 -3.11 4.13
C ALA A 7 8.55 -4.22 3.23
N TYR A 8 9.35 -5.14 3.80
CA TYR A 8 9.87 -6.28 3.06
C TYR A 8 8.73 -7.17 2.51
N ILE A 9 7.83 -7.64 3.38
CA ILE A 9 6.74 -8.54 3.00
C ILE A 9 5.83 -7.91 1.93
N LEU A 10 5.53 -6.62 2.06
CA LEU A 10 4.62 -5.92 1.16
C LEU A 10 5.28 -5.52 -0.17
N MET A 11 6.58 -5.26 -0.22
CA MET A 11 7.26 -4.88 -1.45
C MET A 11 7.80 -6.08 -2.24
N MET A 12 8.08 -7.21 -1.59
CA MET A 12 8.58 -8.40 -2.29
C MET A 12 7.47 -9.16 -3.04
N PRO A 13 7.83 -9.92 -4.11
CA PRO A 13 6.90 -10.82 -4.80
C PRO A 13 6.26 -11.84 -3.85
N GLY A 14 5.11 -12.36 -4.21
CA GLY A 14 4.38 -13.34 -3.42
C GLY A 14 3.00 -12.82 -2.99
N ILE A 15 2.33 -13.58 -2.13
CA ILE A 15 1.05 -13.24 -1.52
C ILE A 15 1.33 -12.76 -0.10
N PRO A 16 1.35 -11.45 0.16
CA PRO A 16 1.69 -10.92 1.48
C PRO A 16 0.58 -11.22 2.48
N CYS A 17 0.99 -11.55 3.70
CA CYS A 17 0.09 -11.67 4.84
C CYS A 17 0.50 -10.65 5.89
N VAL A 18 -0.42 -9.75 6.24
CA VAL A 18 -0.20 -8.75 7.29
C VAL A 18 -0.75 -9.27 8.61
N PHE A 19 0.10 -9.31 9.63
CA PHE A 19 -0.32 -9.73 10.96
C PHE A 19 -1.24 -8.66 11.59
N TRP A 20 -2.45 -9.06 11.96
CA TRP A 20 -3.49 -8.15 12.44
C TRP A 20 -3.08 -7.20 13.58
N PRO A 21 -2.34 -7.64 14.62
CA PRO A 21 -1.84 -6.73 15.65
C PRO A 21 -0.88 -5.67 15.13
N HIS A 22 -0.04 -6.00 14.15
CA HIS A 22 0.85 -5.02 13.49
C HIS A 22 0.04 -3.97 12.72
N TRP A 23 -0.99 -4.41 11.97
CA TRP A 23 -1.87 -3.49 11.25
C TRP A 23 -2.59 -2.55 12.21
N LYS A 24 -3.15 -3.04 13.31
CA LYS A 24 -3.79 -2.19 14.33
C LYS A 24 -2.84 -1.15 14.96
N MET A 25 -1.57 -1.50 15.11
CA MET A 25 -0.57 -0.63 15.73
C MET A 25 0.00 0.42 14.75
N TYR A 26 0.08 0.08 13.46
CA TYR A 26 0.70 0.87 12.41
C TYR A 26 -0.19 0.96 11.17
N GLU A 27 -1.48 1.20 11.37
CA GLU A 27 -2.51 1.17 10.32
C GLU A 27 -2.17 2.09 9.15
N LYS A 28 -1.75 3.33 9.46
CA LYS A 28 -1.42 4.33 8.45
C LYS A 28 -0.27 3.85 7.56
N GLU A 29 0.85 3.51 8.16
CA GLU A 29 2.07 3.13 7.45
C GLU A 29 1.89 1.84 6.64
N ILE A 30 1.19 0.86 7.20
CA ILE A 30 0.93 -0.40 6.50
C ILE A 30 -0.04 -0.18 5.34
N ASN A 31 -1.08 0.64 5.49
CA ASN A 31 -1.99 0.98 4.41
C ASN A 31 -1.28 1.77 3.29
N GLU A 32 -0.35 2.67 3.62
CA GLU A 32 0.50 3.35 2.63
C GLU A 32 1.32 2.32 1.83
N MET A 33 1.97 1.35 2.49
CA MET A 33 2.71 0.29 1.80
C MET A 33 1.81 -0.57 0.92
N ILE A 34 0.60 -0.92 1.38
CA ILE A 34 -0.39 -1.66 0.58
C ILE A 34 -0.80 -0.86 -0.67
N ALA A 35 -1.00 0.44 -0.53
CA ALA A 35 -1.33 1.32 -1.64
C ALA A 35 -0.17 1.39 -2.67
N ILE A 36 1.07 1.51 -2.21
CA ILE A 36 2.27 1.47 -3.05
C ILE A 36 2.34 0.15 -3.83
N ARG A 37 2.18 -1.00 -3.15
CA ARG A 37 2.16 -2.31 -3.79
C ARG A 37 1.12 -2.42 -4.91
N LYS A 38 -0.12 -2.00 -4.62
CA LYS A 38 -1.22 -2.00 -5.59
C LYS A 38 -0.94 -1.09 -6.77
N LYS A 39 -0.44 0.12 -6.50
CA LYS A 39 -0.10 1.10 -7.52
C LYS A 39 0.98 0.59 -8.47
N ALA A 40 2.06 0.03 -7.96
CA ALA A 40 3.12 -0.57 -8.76
C ALA A 40 2.67 -1.85 -9.47
N GLY A 41 1.59 -2.50 -9.01
CA GLY A 41 1.11 -3.76 -9.55
C GLY A 41 2.04 -4.93 -9.21
N ILE A 42 2.63 -4.94 -8.00
CA ILE A 42 3.48 -6.05 -7.55
C ILE A 42 2.61 -7.30 -7.33
N HIS A 43 3.03 -8.40 -7.91
CA HIS A 43 2.33 -9.70 -7.84
C HIS A 43 3.30 -10.84 -7.49
N SER A 44 2.80 -12.08 -7.47
CA SER A 44 3.58 -13.24 -7.04
C SER A 44 4.78 -13.57 -7.92
N GLU A 45 4.72 -13.19 -9.21
CA GLU A 45 5.75 -13.46 -10.22
C GLU A 45 6.52 -12.19 -10.62
N SER A 46 6.43 -11.12 -9.84
CA SER A 46 7.19 -9.90 -10.09
C SER A 46 8.68 -10.19 -10.04
N LEU A 47 9.43 -9.70 -11.05
CA LEU A 47 10.87 -9.85 -11.09
C LEU A 47 11.53 -8.97 -10.03
N VAL A 48 12.59 -9.47 -9.40
CA VAL A 48 13.46 -8.71 -8.50
C VAL A 48 14.84 -8.60 -9.14
N THR A 49 15.36 -7.39 -9.22
CA THR A 49 16.71 -7.08 -9.74
C THR A 49 17.48 -6.21 -8.76
N ASP A 50 18.78 -6.03 -9.04
CA ASP A 50 19.69 -5.17 -8.27
C ASP A 50 19.66 -5.49 -6.76
N GLU A 51 19.42 -6.76 -6.44
CA GLU A 51 19.37 -7.21 -5.07
C GLU A 51 20.75 -7.17 -4.44
N THR A 52 20.85 -6.42 -3.35
CA THR A 52 22.07 -6.34 -2.54
C THR A 52 21.72 -6.60 -1.09
N SER A 53 22.47 -7.46 -0.44
CA SER A 53 22.30 -7.76 0.98
C SER A 53 23.62 -7.64 1.72
N GLY A 54 23.56 -7.15 2.95
CA GLY A 54 24.68 -7.06 3.86
C GLY A 54 24.20 -7.14 5.30
N THR A 55 25.11 -7.16 6.25
CA THR A 55 24.80 -7.39 7.68
C THR A 55 23.74 -6.41 8.24
N LEU A 56 23.74 -5.17 7.78
CA LEU A 56 22.84 -4.12 8.31
C LEU A 56 22.05 -3.39 7.22
N LYS A 57 22.06 -3.87 5.98
CA LYS A 57 21.39 -3.20 4.86
C LYS A 57 20.95 -4.16 3.78
N TYR A 58 19.82 -3.84 3.16
CA TYR A 58 19.25 -4.56 2.03
C TYR A 58 18.71 -3.55 1.02
N SER A 59 18.85 -3.85 -0.27
CA SER A 59 18.22 -3.09 -1.34
C SER A 59 17.79 -4.02 -2.46
N ALA A 60 16.66 -3.75 -3.08
CA ALA A 60 16.18 -4.48 -4.26
C ALA A 60 15.29 -3.58 -5.13
N THR A 61 15.27 -3.85 -6.43
CA THR A 61 14.35 -3.28 -7.40
C THR A 61 13.30 -4.31 -7.78
N ILE A 62 12.04 -4.03 -7.53
CA ILE A 62 10.90 -4.92 -7.79
C ILE A 62 10.13 -4.39 -9.00
N HIS A 63 9.91 -5.24 -9.99
CA HIS A 63 9.21 -4.91 -11.24
C HIS A 63 7.73 -5.29 -11.12
N GLY A 64 6.89 -4.32 -10.85
CA GLY A 64 5.44 -4.47 -10.92
C GLY A 64 4.91 -4.31 -12.35
N LYS A 65 3.63 -4.61 -12.56
CA LYS A 65 2.97 -4.46 -13.87
C LYS A 65 2.90 -3.02 -14.35
N ASN A 66 2.82 -2.06 -13.42
CA ASN A 66 2.60 -0.65 -13.72
C ASN A 66 3.88 0.18 -13.59
N GLY A 67 4.96 -0.37 -13.05
CA GLY A 67 6.25 0.30 -12.88
C GLY A 67 7.08 -0.32 -11.76
N LYS A 68 8.25 0.26 -11.50
CA LYS A 68 9.24 -0.29 -10.58
C LYS A 68 9.17 0.33 -9.19
N VAL A 69 9.54 -0.47 -8.21
CA VAL A 69 9.70 -0.07 -6.81
C VAL A 69 11.12 -0.37 -6.37
N ILE A 70 11.80 0.58 -5.74
CA ILE A 70 13.05 0.33 -5.04
C ILE A 70 12.74 0.26 -3.55
N LEU A 71 13.09 -0.88 -2.94
CA LEU A 71 13.03 -1.08 -1.50
C LEU A 71 14.44 -0.99 -0.93
N ARG A 72 14.60 -0.18 0.13
CA ARG A 72 15.84 -0.14 0.91
C ARG A 72 15.52 -0.33 2.39
N LEU A 73 16.27 -1.21 3.03
CA LEU A 73 16.06 -1.57 4.44
C LEU A 73 17.34 -1.42 5.27
N GLY A 74 17.15 -1.22 6.56
CA GLY A 74 18.23 -1.07 7.52
C GLY A 74 19.01 0.21 7.33
N ASN A 75 20.32 0.16 7.46
CA ASN A 75 21.19 1.32 7.30
C ASN A 75 21.33 1.81 5.84
N ASN A 76 20.69 1.11 4.91
CA ASN A 76 20.63 1.51 3.50
C ASN A 76 19.48 2.49 3.20
N ARG A 77 18.71 2.86 4.22
CA ARG A 77 17.71 3.91 4.12
C ARG A 77 18.37 5.23 3.76
N GLU A 78 17.99 5.77 2.64
CA GLU A 78 18.44 7.09 2.19
C GLU A 78 17.25 8.06 2.17
N THR A 79 17.54 9.34 2.34
CA THR A 79 16.54 10.40 2.32
C THR A 79 16.35 11.02 0.93
N SER A 80 17.25 10.71 -0.01
CA SER A 80 17.17 11.15 -1.41
C SER A 80 16.69 10.01 -2.31
N ALA A 81 15.78 10.32 -3.23
CA ALA A 81 15.34 9.36 -4.23
C ALA A 81 16.41 9.19 -5.32
N PRO A 82 16.61 7.98 -5.86
CA PRO A 82 17.39 7.77 -7.07
C PRO A 82 16.79 8.51 -8.27
N THR A 83 17.62 8.80 -9.27
CA THR A 83 17.15 9.44 -10.50
C THR A 83 16.04 8.63 -11.17
N GLY A 84 14.95 9.27 -11.55
CA GLY A 84 13.77 8.63 -12.14
C GLY A 84 12.81 8.00 -11.13
N TYR A 85 13.01 8.28 -9.83
CA TYR A 85 12.14 7.79 -8.76
C TYR A 85 11.79 8.92 -7.79
N TYR A 86 10.64 8.79 -7.14
CA TYR A 86 10.28 9.64 -6.01
C TYR A 86 10.09 8.80 -4.74
N MET A 87 10.30 9.43 -3.59
CA MET A 87 10.11 8.79 -2.30
C MET A 87 8.61 8.62 -2.04
N ALA A 88 8.17 7.37 -1.98
CA ALA A 88 6.77 7.02 -1.72
C ALA A 88 6.47 6.79 -0.24
N ALA A 89 7.42 6.21 0.50
CA ALA A 89 7.31 6.03 1.94
C ALA A 89 8.70 5.97 2.58
N ILE A 90 8.80 6.45 3.81
CA ILE A 90 10.03 6.37 4.61
C ILE A 90 9.67 6.19 6.09
N GLY A 91 10.44 5.39 6.79
CA GLY A 91 10.29 5.18 8.22
C GLY A 91 11.58 4.73 8.88
N ASN A 92 11.45 4.20 10.09
CA ASN A 92 12.60 3.67 10.79
C ASN A 92 13.09 2.38 10.13
N HIS A 93 14.32 2.42 9.61
CA HIS A 93 14.99 1.33 8.90
C HIS A 93 14.33 0.87 7.58
N TYR A 94 13.53 1.71 6.92
CA TYR A 94 13.07 1.45 5.56
C TYR A 94 12.87 2.74 4.76
N SER A 95 13.03 2.64 3.45
CA SER A 95 12.57 3.62 2.46
C SER A 95 12.11 2.91 1.20
N ILE A 96 11.06 3.45 0.59
CA ILE A 96 10.40 2.89 -0.58
C ILE A 96 10.30 4.00 -1.62
N TYR A 97 10.76 3.72 -2.83
CA TYR A 97 10.75 4.66 -3.95
C TYR A 97 9.93 4.06 -5.08
N LEU A 98 9.11 4.90 -5.71
CA LEU A 98 8.34 4.56 -6.90
C LEU A 98 8.94 5.25 -8.12
N GLU A 99 8.95 4.55 -9.25
CA GLU A 99 9.36 5.07 -10.54
C GLU A 99 8.49 6.30 -10.91
N GLU A 100 9.12 7.35 -11.43
CA GLU A 100 8.41 8.54 -11.91
C GLU A 100 7.52 8.22 -13.11
N GLY A 101 6.40 8.92 -13.25
CA GLY A 101 5.42 8.64 -14.32
C GLY A 101 4.36 7.59 -13.92
N MET A 102 4.53 6.89 -12.81
CA MET A 102 3.41 6.18 -12.19
C MET A 102 2.49 7.19 -11.51
N ALA A 103 1.75 7.97 -12.30
CA ALA A 103 0.72 8.85 -11.77
C ALA A 103 -0.21 8.04 -10.86
N ILE A 104 -0.59 8.62 -9.73
CA ILE A 104 -1.79 8.17 -9.04
C ILE A 104 -2.93 8.58 -9.98
N ASP A 105 -3.36 7.67 -10.85
CA ASP A 105 -4.75 7.71 -11.23
C ASP A 105 -5.48 7.56 -9.89
N GLU A 106 -6.04 8.65 -9.39
CA GLU A 106 -7.10 8.56 -8.40
C GLU A 106 -8.03 7.51 -9.00
N VAL A 107 -8.11 6.33 -8.34
CA VAL A 107 -9.10 5.34 -8.73
C VAL A 107 -10.40 6.13 -8.60
N PRO A 108 -11.07 6.47 -9.71
CA PRO A 108 -12.30 7.23 -9.62
C PRO A 108 -13.19 6.38 -8.74
N VAL A 109 -13.48 6.87 -7.54
CA VAL A 109 -14.52 6.26 -6.70
C VAL A 109 -15.74 6.27 -7.60
N PRO A 110 -16.27 5.13 -8.03
CA PRO A 110 -17.42 5.12 -8.91
C PRO A 110 -18.46 6.04 -8.29
N ALA A 111 -19.04 6.95 -9.09
CA ALA A 111 -20.04 7.90 -8.60
C ALA A 111 -21.17 7.21 -7.80
N ASN A 112 -21.30 5.90 -7.98
CA ASN A 112 -22.25 5.00 -7.34
C ASN A 112 -21.63 4.06 -6.30
N ALA A 113 -20.42 4.35 -5.81
CA ALA A 113 -19.83 3.53 -4.73
C ALA A 113 -20.76 3.56 -3.50
N PRO A 114 -21.05 2.40 -2.91
CA PRO A 114 -21.86 2.34 -1.70
C PRO A 114 -21.24 3.20 -0.59
N GLN A 115 -22.01 4.14 -0.06
CA GLN A 115 -21.59 4.99 1.06
C GLN A 115 -22.24 4.53 2.35
N LYS A 116 -21.48 4.46 3.42
CA LYS A 116 -21.99 4.18 4.77
C LYS A 116 -22.11 5.51 5.53
N PHE A 117 -23.23 5.73 6.18
CA PHE A 117 -23.42 6.89 7.04
C PHE A 117 -24.23 6.50 8.29
N ILE A 118 -24.11 7.33 9.34
CA ILE A 118 -24.86 7.16 10.59
C ILE A 118 -25.89 8.29 10.66
N LYS A 119 -27.14 7.92 10.88
CA LYS A 119 -28.24 8.84 11.15
C LYS A 119 -29.02 8.33 12.37
N ASP A 120 -29.29 9.21 13.33
CA ASP A 120 -30.02 8.89 14.57
C ASP A 120 -29.46 7.68 15.34
N GLY A 121 -28.09 7.54 15.33
CA GLY A 121 -27.40 6.44 16.00
C GLY A 121 -27.47 5.09 15.26
N GLN A 122 -28.10 5.03 14.09
CA GLN A 122 -28.19 3.83 13.26
C GLN A 122 -27.34 3.96 11.99
N MET A 123 -26.74 2.85 11.56
CA MET A 123 -25.94 2.81 10.35
C MET A 123 -26.79 2.47 9.13
N TYR A 124 -26.57 3.20 8.05
CA TYR A 124 -27.23 3.05 6.77
C TYR A 124 -26.22 2.89 5.66
N ILE A 125 -26.62 2.23 4.58
CA ILE A 125 -25.84 2.07 3.35
C ILE A 125 -26.61 2.74 2.21
N GLN A 126 -26.01 3.73 1.57
CA GLN A 126 -26.56 4.31 0.34
C GLN A 126 -25.90 3.66 -0.85
N ARG A 127 -26.70 3.11 -1.77
CA ARG A 127 -26.26 2.50 -3.02
C ARG A 127 -27.25 2.81 -4.13
N ASP A 128 -26.77 3.26 -5.27
CA ASP A 128 -27.58 3.59 -6.46
C ASP A 128 -28.77 4.54 -6.14
N GLY A 129 -28.52 5.54 -5.28
CA GLY A 129 -29.53 6.52 -4.84
C GLY A 129 -30.54 5.97 -3.83
N LYS A 130 -30.44 4.72 -3.44
CA LYS A 130 -31.31 4.06 -2.46
C LYS A 130 -30.59 3.90 -1.12
N VAL A 131 -31.35 4.00 -0.03
CA VAL A 131 -30.83 3.85 1.35
C VAL A 131 -31.33 2.52 1.92
N TYR A 132 -30.41 1.76 2.50
CA TYR A 132 -30.70 0.48 3.13
C TYR A 132 -30.27 0.53 4.60
N ASP A 133 -31.02 -0.13 5.46
CA ASP A 133 -30.61 -0.37 6.85
C ASP A 133 -29.58 -1.50 6.97
N MET A 134 -29.11 -1.78 8.18
CA MET A 134 -28.13 -2.85 8.44
C MET A 134 -28.65 -4.27 8.14
N THR A 135 -29.96 -4.44 7.97
CA THR A 135 -30.59 -5.73 7.62
C THR A 135 -30.75 -5.90 6.11
N GLY A 136 -30.40 -4.86 5.33
CA GLY A 136 -30.56 -4.84 3.88
C GLY A 136 -31.97 -4.42 3.42
N ARG A 137 -32.81 -3.90 4.34
CA ARG A 137 -34.16 -3.39 4.01
C ARG A 137 -34.05 -2.00 3.42
N LEU A 138 -34.75 -1.78 2.30
CA LEU A 138 -34.88 -0.46 1.67
C LEU A 138 -35.68 0.48 2.60
N MET A 139 -35.10 1.66 2.82
CA MET A 139 -35.75 2.74 3.56
C MET A 139 -36.41 3.69 2.55
N GLU A 140 -37.70 4.00 2.74
CA GLU A 140 -38.43 4.98 1.94
C GLU A 140 -38.12 6.41 2.36
#